data_31198efe3fd83073ce963dc91264aff0
#
_entry.id   31198efe3fd83073ce963dc91264aff0
#
_cell.length_a   1.000
_cell.length_b   1.000
_cell.length_c   1.000
_cell.angle_alpha   90.00
_cell.angle_beta   90.00
_cell.angle_gamma   90.00
#
_symmetry.space_group_name_H-M   'P 1'
#
loop_
_entity.id
_entity.type
_entity.pdbx_description
1 polymer ?
#
loop_
_entity_poly.entity_id
_entity_poly.type
_entity_poly.pdbx_seq_one_letter_code
_entity_poly.pdbx_strand_id
1 'polypeptide(L)'
;MRMTLGSWIAAALIGLTSVGPVGALAQPAPAGPGSNAPFFTGLTDAASLTRLVNEHLASARELLGQLTAASGPRTAEPTLRTYDNIVVHIDAAGGLASIVRQLHPDAAMRTAAETLAQAAEGFETELALNPAAFGALAGIRTAGAPAGLKRYLTLEQDDYRRDGVDKDAATRAKINELRDLLVKLRQQFERNVRDGARTLTVASAAELAGLPPDFIAAHKPAPDGTIKLTTSASDLQPVMLYAKSDDLRRRMLLESNDVAYPANLAVLQRLVEARTELARTLGFKDWATFDLSNRMRPRRRTPPRSSTALSPPRRRRPTLTTS
;
A
#
# COMPACT_ATOMS: atom_id res chain seq x y z
N MET A 1 -2.20 4.69 3.64
CA MET A 1 -1.81 4.35 2.27
C MET A 1 -1.71 5.66 1.52
N ARG A 2 -0.55 6.28 1.60
CA ARG A 2 -0.20 7.36 0.68
C ARG A 2 -0.19 6.74 -0.70
N MET A 3 -1.06 7.16 -1.60
CA MET A 3 -0.76 7.08 -3.02
C MET A 3 0.33 8.14 -3.23
N THR A 4 1.55 7.71 -3.37
CA THR A 4 2.68 8.56 -3.67
C THR A 4 2.42 9.25 -5.00
N LEU A 5 2.19 10.55 -4.94
CA LEU A 5 2.17 11.43 -6.12
C LEU A 5 3.53 11.48 -6.85
N GLY A 6 4.54 10.79 -6.32
CA GLY A 6 5.90 10.78 -6.85
C GLY A 6 6.07 10.15 -8.24
N SER A 7 5.16 9.30 -8.69
CA SER A 7 5.31 8.60 -9.99
C SER A 7 4.93 9.42 -11.23
N TRP A 8 4.39 10.64 -11.08
CA TRP A 8 3.90 11.43 -12.23
C TRP A 8 4.77 12.63 -12.63
N ILE A 9 5.83 12.94 -11.88
CA ILE A 9 6.63 14.17 -12.12
C ILE A 9 7.86 13.93 -12.99
N ALA A 10 8.32 12.69 -13.16
CA ALA A 10 9.42 12.38 -14.08
C ALA A 10 9.12 12.69 -15.56
N ALA A 11 7.87 12.93 -15.92
CA ALA A 11 7.46 13.19 -17.31
C ALA A 11 7.37 14.68 -17.70
N ALA A 12 7.47 15.63 -16.77
CA ALA A 12 7.18 17.05 -17.04
C ALA A 12 8.41 17.97 -17.16
N LEU A 13 9.64 17.46 -16.97
CA LEU A 13 10.88 18.25 -17.03
C LEU A 13 11.75 17.95 -18.27
N ILE A 14 11.25 17.20 -19.27
CA ILE A 14 11.93 17.06 -20.57
C ILE A 14 11.46 18.18 -21.50
N GLY A 15 12.01 19.36 -21.26
CA GLY A 15 12.02 20.46 -22.23
C GLY A 15 13.25 20.34 -23.11
N LEU A 16 13.03 19.98 -24.37
CA LEU A 16 13.84 20.22 -25.58
C LEU A 16 15.33 20.57 -25.37
N THR A 17 16.20 19.56 -25.42
CA THR A 17 17.53 19.72 -26.02
C THR A 17 17.88 18.44 -26.79
N SER A 18 18.20 18.63 -28.07
CA SER A 18 18.84 17.74 -29.06
C SER A 18 18.97 16.25 -28.71
N VAL A 19 18.21 15.44 -29.44
CA VAL A 19 18.33 13.99 -29.52
C VAL A 19 19.69 13.62 -30.11
N GLY A 20 20.66 13.28 -29.24
CA GLY A 20 21.79 12.44 -29.61
C GLY A 20 21.30 10.98 -29.63
N PRO A 21 21.98 10.06 -30.35
CA PRO A 21 21.53 8.68 -30.43
C PRO A 21 21.51 8.07 -29.03
N VAL A 22 20.33 7.68 -28.58
CA VAL A 22 20.12 6.90 -27.36
C VAL A 22 20.87 5.60 -27.56
N GLY A 23 22.02 5.44 -26.89
CA GLY A 23 22.67 4.16 -26.77
C GLY A 23 21.66 3.16 -26.27
N ALA A 24 21.47 2.07 -27.00
CA ALA A 24 20.55 1.00 -26.63
C ALA A 24 20.87 0.58 -25.18
N LEU A 25 19.95 0.85 -24.28
CA LEU A 25 19.97 0.26 -22.94
C LEU A 25 20.05 -1.25 -23.18
N ALA A 26 21.16 -1.87 -22.80
CA ALA A 26 21.32 -3.31 -22.90
C ALA A 26 20.11 -3.93 -22.18
N GLN A 27 19.25 -4.62 -22.94
CA GLN A 27 18.21 -5.43 -22.33
C GLN A 27 18.93 -6.47 -21.44
N PRO A 28 18.47 -6.64 -20.19
CA PRO A 28 19.01 -7.71 -19.37
C PRO A 28 18.85 -9.01 -20.14
N ALA A 29 19.92 -9.80 -20.20
CA ALA A 29 19.89 -11.10 -20.87
C ALA A 29 18.69 -11.91 -20.36
N PRO A 30 17.97 -12.64 -21.23
CA PRO A 30 16.85 -13.44 -20.80
C PRO A 30 17.34 -14.42 -19.73
N ALA A 31 16.66 -14.45 -18.59
CA ALA A 31 16.95 -15.36 -17.49
C ALA A 31 16.96 -16.79 -18.05
N GLY A 32 18.04 -17.53 -17.78
CA GLY A 32 18.18 -18.92 -18.24
C GLY A 32 17.03 -19.81 -17.71
N PRO A 33 16.75 -20.94 -18.36
CA PRO A 33 15.68 -21.84 -17.92
C PRO A 33 16.00 -22.37 -16.51
N GLY A 34 15.27 -21.88 -15.50
CA GLY A 34 15.44 -22.24 -14.08
C GLY A 34 15.23 -21.11 -13.09
N SER A 35 15.15 -19.85 -13.53
CA SER A 35 14.87 -18.72 -12.65
C SER A 35 13.34 -18.52 -12.53
N ASN A 36 12.73 -19.14 -11.53
CA ASN A 36 11.27 -19.08 -11.30
C ASN A 36 10.81 -17.77 -10.62
N ALA A 37 11.69 -16.81 -10.39
CA ALA A 37 11.32 -15.59 -9.71
C ALA A 37 12.13 -14.38 -10.23
N PRO A 38 11.81 -13.81 -11.40
CA PRO A 38 12.53 -12.67 -11.97
C PRO A 38 12.55 -11.44 -11.05
N PHE A 39 11.55 -11.25 -10.19
CA PHE A 39 11.49 -10.16 -9.23
C PHE A 39 12.40 -10.31 -8.01
N PHE A 40 12.88 -11.52 -7.72
CA PHE A 40 13.72 -11.81 -6.57
C PHE A 40 15.17 -12.15 -6.97
N THR A 41 15.56 -11.86 -8.20
CA THR A 41 16.93 -12.09 -8.69
C THR A 41 17.94 -11.32 -7.82
N GLY A 42 18.90 -12.05 -7.25
CA GLY A 42 19.89 -11.48 -6.33
C GLY A 42 19.49 -11.42 -4.86
N LEU A 43 18.22 -11.74 -4.54
CA LEU A 43 17.74 -11.90 -3.16
C LEU A 43 17.80 -13.39 -2.78
N THR A 44 18.94 -13.84 -2.31
CA THR A 44 19.18 -15.26 -2.01
C THR A 44 18.75 -15.66 -0.61
N ASP A 45 18.72 -14.69 0.32
CA ASP A 45 18.43 -14.91 1.73
C ASP A 45 18.01 -13.60 2.43
N ALA A 46 17.61 -13.71 3.70
CA ALA A 46 17.20 -12.57 4.51
C ALA A 46 18.34 -11.55 4.72
N ALA A 47 19.60 -11.98 4.69
CA ALA A 47 20.74 -11.08 4.86
C ALA A 47 20.95 -10.20 3.61
N SER A 48 20.80 -10.75 2.41
CA SER A 48 20.90 -10.00 1.15
C SER A 48 19.78 -8.96 1.02
N LEU A 49 18.55 -9.33 1.42
CA LEU A 49 17.43 -8.39 1.49
C LEU A 49 17.70 -7.27 2.50
N THR A 50 18.16 -7.64 3.70
CA THR A 50 18.46 -6.68 4.78
C THR A 50 19.51 -5.68 4.35
N ARG A 51 20.59 -6.15 3.72
CA ARG A 51 21.66 -5.28 3.20
C ARG A 51 21.11 -4.29 2.20
N LEU A 52 20.40 -4.75 1.17
CA LEU A 52 19.90 -3.90 0.10
C LEU A 52 18.91 -2.83 0.61
N VAL A 53 17.98 -3.20 1.48
CA VAL A 53 17.04 -2.24 2.07
C VAL A 53 17.76 -1.22 2.95
N ASN A 54 18.74 -1.67 3.77
CA ASN A 54 19.51 -0.78 4.62
C ASN A 54 20.42 0.16 3.82
N GLU A 55 20.96 -0.25 2.67
CA GLU A 55 21.71 0.63 1.75
C GLU A 55 20.81 1.78 1.26
N HIS A 56 19.58 1.51 0.86
CA HIS A 56 18.64 2.55 0.48
C HIS A 56 18.30 3.49 1.65
N LEU A 57 18.02 2.94 2.83
CA LEU A 57 17.72 3.77 4.01
C LEU A 57 18.94 4.59 4.47
N ALA A 58 20.14 4.07 4.35
CA ALA A 58 21.37 4.82 4.64
C ALA A 58 21.56 5.98 3.66
N SER A 59 21.40 5.74 2.36
CA SER A 59 21.45 6.79 1.33
C SER A 59 20.41 7.88 1.56
N ALA A 60 19.18 7.49 1.92
CA ALA A 60 18.12 8.45 2.25
C ALA A 60 18.49 9.33 3.47
N ARG A 61 19.10 8.74 4.52
CA ARG A 61 19.55 9.49 5.71
C ARG A 61 20.71 10.45 5.37
N GLU A 62 21.64 10.01 4.56
CA GLU A 62 22.74 10.87 4.11
C GLU A 62 22.19 12.07 3.33
N LEU A 63 21.31 11.86 2.37
CA LEU A 63 20.65 12.91 1.59
C LEU A 63 19.82 13.84 2.48
N LEU A 64 19.14 13.32 3.48
CA LEU A 64 18.42 14.14 4.47
C LEU A 64 19.37 15.03 5.26
N GLY A 65 20.53 14.49 5.66
CA GLY A 65 21.62 15.27 6.28
C GLY A 65 22.08 16.40 5.38
N GLN A 66 22.34 16.11 4.09
CA GLN A 66 22.74 17.11 3.10
C GLN A 66 21.64 18.18 2.90
N LEU A 67 20.38 17.76 2.78
CA LEU A 67 19.23 18.66 2.62
C LEU A 67 19.10 19.63 3.81
N THR A 68 19.27 19.13 5.03
CA THR A 68 19.07 19.92 6.25
C THR A 68 20.27 20.78 6.62
N ALA A 69 21.50 20.35 6.36
CA ALA A 69 22.72 21.07 6.63
C ALA A 69 23.00 22.23 5.67
N ALA A 70 22.39 22.22 4.47
CA ALA A 70 22.64 23.27 3.49
C ALA A 70 22.19 24.63 4.01
N SER A 71 23.12 25.60 3.99
CA SER A 71 22.90 26.99 4.43
C SER A 71 22.77 27.94 3.23
N GLY A 72 22.12 29.09 3.44
CA GLY A 72 21.97 30.12 2.43
C GLY A 72 20.70 30.01 1.57
N PRO A 73 20.63 30.82 0.49
CA PRO A 73 19.45 30.87 -0.36
C PRO A 73 19.21 29.56 -1.10
N ARG A 74 18.02 28.97 -0.94
CA ARG A 74 17.64 27.71 -1.59
C ARG A 74 17.05 27.95 -2.96
N THR A 75 17.62 27.32 -3.97
CA THR A 75 17.05 27.27 -5.32
C THR A 75 16.26 25.99 -5.52
N ALA A 76 15.26 26.04 -6.39
CA ALA A 76 14.29 24.95 -6.52
C ALA A 76 14.95 23.63 -6.98
N GLU A 77 15.73 23.68 -8.08
CA GLU A 77 16.23 22.47 -8.73
C GLU A 77 17.12 21.62 -7.82
N PRO A 78 18.22 22.08 -7.21
CA PRO A 78 19.06 21.24 -6.37
C PRO A 78 18.35 20.80 -5.08
N THR A 79 17.52 21.67 -4.47
CA THR A 79 16.82 21.33 -3.23
C THR A 79 15.77 20.24 -3.47
N LEU A 80 15.00 20.36 -4.55
CA LEU A 80 13.99 19.36 -4.90
C LEU A 80 14.61 18.06 -5.40
N ARG A 81 15.71 18.13 -6.16
CA ARG A 81 16.44 16.92 -6.58
C ARG A 81 16.93 16.10 -5.38
N THR A 82 17.50 16.76 -4.36
CA THR A 82 17.91 16.08 -3.14
C THR A 82 16.71 15.49 -2.39
N TYR A 83 15.63 16.25 -2.27
CA TYR A 83 14.41 15.78 -1.62
C TYR A 83 13.78 14.59 -2.37
N ASP A 84 13.67 14.68 -3.69
CA ASP A 84 13.13 13.62 -4.55
C ASP A 84 13.96 12.33 -4.44
N ASN A 85 15.28 12.45 -4.42
CA ASN A 85 16.15 11.29 -4.21
C ASN A 85 15.96 10.66 -2.82
N ILE A 86 15.70 11.42 -1.76
CA ILE A 86 15.31 10.86 -0.45
C ILE A 86 14.06 10.01 -0.61
N VAL A 87 13.02 10.54 -1.24
CA VAL A 87 11.74 9.82 -1.46
C VAL A 87 11.94 8.57 -2.30
N VAL A 88 12.73 8.65 -3.38
CA VAL A 88 13.06 7.49 -4.25
C VAL A 88 13.70 6.36 -3.44
N HIS A 89 14.65 6.68 -2.56
CA HIS A 89 15.30 5.66 -1.73
C HIS A 89 14.34 5.06 -0.69
N ILE A 90 13.47 5.86 -0.08
CA ILE A 90 12.46 5.37 0.87
C ILE A 90 11.46 4.45 0.13
N ASP A 91 10.97 4.88 -1.02
CA ASP A 91 10.02 4.10 -1.85
C ASP A 91 10.64 2.79 -2.33
N ALA A 92 11.91 2.79 -2.73
CA ALA A 92 12.62 1.59 -3.13
C ALA A 92 12.77 0.60 -1.94
N ALA A 93 13.15 1.09 -0.77
CA ALA A 93 13.27 0.29 0.44
C ALA A 93 11.93 -0.30 0.86
N GLY A 94 10.90 0.53 0.97
CA GLY A 94 9.56 0.13 1.40
C GLY A 94 8.86 -0.77 0.38
N GLY A 95 8.98 -0.45 -0.90
CA GLY A 95 8.41 -1.23 -2.00
C GLY A 95 8.98 -2.64 -2.07
N LEU A 96 10.32 -2.77 -2.02
CA LEU A 96 10.99 -4.06 -2.01
C LEU A 96 10.58 -4.90 -0.79
N ALA A 97 10.66 -4.32 0.39
CA ALA A 97 10.26 -5.00 1.63
C ALA A 97 8.78 -5.42 1.59
N SER A 98 7.89 -4.58 1.07
CA SER A 98 6.46 -4.88 0.97
C SER A 98 6.17 -6.04 0.02
N ILE A 99 6.82 -6.09 -1.16
CA ILE A 99 6.65 -7.19 -2.12
C ILE A 99 7.13 -8.51 -1.54
N VAL A 100 8.35 -8.52 -0.96
CA VAL A 100 8.92 -9.75 -0.35
C VAL A 100 8.05 -10.24 0.81
N ARG A 101 7.60 -9.35 1.69
CA ARG A 101 6.71 -9.68 2.80
C ARG A 101 5.41 -10.37 2.35
N GLN A 102 4.86 -9.97 1.22
CA GLN A 102 3.57 -10.47 0.75
C GLN A 102 3.69 -11.72 -0.12
N LEU A 103 4.71 -11.80 -0.97
CA LEU A 103 4.76 -12.75 -2.08
C LEU A 103 5.88 -13.78 -1.98
N HIS A 104 6.91 -13.55 -1.16
CA HIS A 104 8.04 -14.48 -1.12
C HIS A 104 7.62 -15.82 -0.51
N PRO A 105 8.00 -16.98 -1.13
CA PRO A 105 7.60 -18.31 -0.64
C PRO A 105 8.24 -18.66 0.71
N ASP A 106 9.46 -18.20 0.97
CA ASP A 106 10.19 -18.46 2.21
C ASP A 106 9.67 -17.59 3.37
N ALA A 107 9.33 -18.24 4.49
CA ALA A 107 8.80 -17.57 5.69
C ALA A 107 9.84 -16.67 6.39
N ALA A 108 11.12 -17.06 6.39
CA ALA A 108 12.19 -16.26 7.01
C ALA A 108 12.40 -14.95 6.23
N MET A 109 12.33 -15.02 4.89
CA MET A 109 12.35 -13.84 4.03
C MET A 109 11.18 -12.91 4.31
N ARG A 110 9.96 -13.44 4.45
CA ARG A 110 8.78 -12.62 4.79
C ARG A 110 8.90 -11.95 6.15
N THR A 111 9.44 -12.66 7.15
CA THR A 111 9.65 -12.11 8.50
C THR A 111 10.70 -11.00 8.50
N ALA A 112 11.82 -11.19 7.83
CA ALA A 112 12.84 -10.14 7.65
C ALA A 112 12.25 -8.92 6.94
N ALA A 113 11.52 -9.13 5.85
CA ALA A 113 10.89 -8.08 5.06
C ALA A 113 9.84 -7.28 5.87
N GLU A 114 9.13 -7.91 6.82
CA GLU A 114 8.21 -7.22 7.71
C GLU A 114 8.92 -6.19 8.58
N THR A 115 10.05 -6.57 9.19
CA THR A 115 10.88 -5.67 10.00
C THR A 115 11.44 -4.52 9.15
N LEU A 116 11.90 -4.83 7.94
CA LEU A 116 12.45 -3.84 7.02
C LEU A 116 11.38 -2.86 6.49
N ALA A 117 10.16 -3.34 6.25
CA ALA A 117 9.03 -2.48 5.90
C ALA A 117 8.68 -1.52 7.04
N GLN A 118 8.72 -1.99 8.31
CA GLN A 118 8.56 -1.11 9.48
C GLN A 118 9.65 -0.04 9.53
N ALA A 119 10.90 -0.40 9.27
CA ALA A 119 12.01 0.56 9.26
C ALA A 119 11.85 1.63 8.15
N ALA A 120 11.40 1.24 6.97
CA ALA A 120 11.14 2.17 5.86
C ALA A 120 9.96 3.12 6.17
N GLU A 121 8.84 2.60 6.68
CA GLU A 121 7.68 3.39 7.08
C GLU A 121 8.00 4.30 8.29
N GLY A 122 8.88 3.85 9.21
CA GLY A 122 9.38 4.66 10.31
C GLY A 122 10.21 5.86 9.80
N PHE A 123 11.08 5.63 8.82
CA PHE A 123 11.87 6.71 8.22
C PHE A 123 11.00 7.68 7.38
N GLU A 124 9.98 7.19 6.69
CA GLU A 124 8.97 8.06 6.04
C GLU A 124 8.30 8.99 7.06
N THR A 125 7.97 8.46 8.24
CA THR A 125 7.38 9.24 9.33
C THR A 125 8.38 10.25 9.89
N GLU A 126 9.65 9.86 10.08
CA GLU A 126 10.72 10.75 10.51
C GLU A 126 10.89 11.93 9.54
N LEU A 127 10.93 11.67 8.23
CA LEU A 127 10.99 12.71 7.21
C LEU A 127 9.77 13.65 7.30
N ALA A 128 8.56 13.09 7.37
CA ALA A 128 7.32 13.85 7.40
C ALA A 128 7.18 14.75 8.66
N LEU A 129 7.84 14.40 9.76
CA LEU A 129 7.85 15.15 11.01
C LEU A 129 9.11 15.99 11.21
N ASN A 130 9.99 16.08 10.21
CA ASN A 130 11.28 16.78 10.30
C ASN A 130 11.12 18.28 10.01
N PRO A 131 11.25 19.17 11.01
CA PRO A 131 11.09 20.61 10.81
C PRO A 131 12.17 21.21 9.92
N ALA A 132 13.39 20.64 9.90
CA ALA A 132 14.48 21.14 9.07
C ALA A 132 14.27 20.79 7.59
N ALA A 133 13.75 19.59 7.29
CA ALA A 133 13.35 19.21 5.94
C ALA A 133 12.18 20.09 5.43
N PHE A 134 11.16 20.30 6.27
CA PHE A 134 10.08 21.25 5.98
C PHE A 134 10.62 22.65 5.72
N GLY A 135 11.51 23.18 6.58
CA GLY A 135 12.15 24.47 6.40
C GLY A 135 12.97 24.57 5.12
N ALA A 136 13.61 23.46 4.71
CA ALA A 136 14.34 23.41 3.44
C ALA A 136 13.40 23.63 2.24
N LEU A 137 12.25 22.96 2.22
CA LEU A 137 11.25 23.14 1.16
C LEU A 137 10.56 24.52 1.22
N ALA A 138 10.25 25.00 2.42
CA ALA A 138 9.63 26.32 2.62
C ALA A 138 10.57 27.48 2.23
N GLY A 139 11.88 27.28 2.36
CA GLY A 139 12.90 28.26 2.00
C GLY A 139 13.21 28.36 0.51
N ILE A 140 12.60 27.54 -0.34
CA ILE A 140 12.80 27.59 -1.79
C ILE A 140 12.23 28.90 -2.36
N ARG A 141 13.08 29.63 -3.09
CA ARG A 141 12.63 30.85 -3.79
C ARG A 141 11.72 30.49 -4.97
N THR A 142 10.49 30.98 -4.92
CA THR A 142 9.46 30.75 -5.95
C THR A 142 9.22 31.94 -6.88
N ALA A 143 9.96 33.06 -6.70
CA ALA A 143 9.87 34.22 -7.59
C ALA A 143 10.25 33.80 -9.01
N GLY A 144 9.39 34.07 -9.98
CA GLY A 144 9.60 33.64 -11.38
C GLY A 144 9.39 32.15 -11.67
N ALA A 145 9.14 31.31 -10.66
CA ALA A 145 8.95 29.87 -10.86
C ALA A 145 7.63 29.55 -11.60
N PRO A 146 7.60 28.49 -12.43
CA PRO A 146 6.39 28.00 -13.08
C PRO A 146 5.26 27.70 -12.09
N ALA A 147 4.00 27.86 -12.53
CA ALA A 147 2.82 27.62 -11.69
C ALA A 147 2.77 26.19 -11.15
N GLY A 148 3.19 25.20 -11.94
CA GLY A 148 3.27 23.80 -11.54
C GLY A 148 4.21 23.58 -10.34
N LEU A 149 5.38 24.19 -10.37
CA LEU A 149 6.35 24.10 -9.26
C LEU A 149 5.80 24.75 -7.98
N LYS A 150 5.19 25.95 -8.11
CA LYS A 150 4.55 26.60 -6.95
C LYS A 150 3.46 25.73 -6.34
N ARG A 151 2.64 25.11 -7.20
CA ARG A 151 1.58 24.20 -6.77
C ARG A 151 2.15 22.97 -6.07
N TYR A 152 3.18 22.33 -6.63
CA TYR A 152 3.87 21.20 -6.02
C TYR A 152 4.37 21.54 -4.60
N LEU A 153 5.14 22.61 -4.47
CA LEU A 153 5.66 23.04 -3.16
C LEU A 153 4.55 23.35 -2.15
N THR A 154 3.43 23.93 -2.61
CA THR A 154 2.27 24.16 -1.75
C THR A 154 1.70 22.85 -1.23
N LEU A 155 1.55 21.85 -2.11
CA LEU A 155 1.01 20.54 -1.72
C LEU A 155 1.93 19.81 -0.73
N GLU A 156 3.24 19.79 -1.01
CA GLU A 156 4.22 19.19 -0.10
C GLU A 156 4.20 19.85 1.29
N GLN A 157 4.20 21.17 1.33
CA GLN A 157 4.14 21.90 2.60
C GLN A 157 2.81 21.68 3.35
N ASP A 158 1.69 21.57 2.64
CA ASP A 158 0.40 21.25 3.24
C ASP A 158 0.37 19.82 3.79
N ASP A 159 1.02 18.86 3.10
CA ASP A 159 1.14 17.48 3.59
C ASP A 159 2.04 17.42 4.84
N TYR A 160 3.18 18.12 4.88
CA TYR A 160 3.99 18.23 6.10
C TYR A 160 3.21 18.80 7.30
N ARG A 161 2.45 19.88 7.09
CA ARG A 161 1.60 20.46 8.16
C ARG A 161 0.49 19.51 8.59
N ARG A 162 -0.15 18.86 7.63
CA ARG A 162 -1.16 17.84 7.90
C ARG A 162 -0.60 16.65 8.68
N ASP A 163 0.65 16.31 8.43
CA ASP A 163 1.35 15.25 9.15
C ASP A 163 1.81 15.67 10.56
N GLY A 164 1.79 16.96 10.87
CA GLY A 164 2.03 17.50 12.20
C GLY A 164 3.43 18.06 12.42
N VAL A 165 4.17 18.42 11.36
CA VAL A 165 5.51 19.01 11.47
C VAL A 165 5.51 20.31 12.28
N ASP A 166 4.40 21.04 12.28
CA ASP A 166 4.18 22.31 13.00
C ASP A 166 3.87 22.15 14.49
N LYS A 167 3.71 20.91 14.97
CA LYS A 167 3.46 20.61 16.37
C LYS A 167 4.73 20.74 17.21
N ASP A 168 4.58 20.89 18.52
CA ASP A 168 5.70 20.82 19.46
C ASP A 168 6.39 19.44 19.46
N ALA A 169 7.58 19.37 20.04
CA ALA A 169 8.40 18.15 19.99
C ALA A 169 7.73 16.95 20.69
N ALA A 170 7.01 17.18 21.79
CA ALA A 170 6.32 16.11 22.53
C ALA A 170 5.15 15.56 21.71
N THR A 171 4.38 16.45 21.09
CA THR A 171 3.27 16.06 20.19
C THR A 171 3.78 15.31 18.96
N ARG A 172 4.90 15.74 18.34
CA ARG A 172 5.51 14.99 17.23
C ARG A 172 5.97 13.60 17.64
N ALA A 173 6.59 13.46 18.83
CA ALA A 173 6.95 12.16 19.36
C ALA A 173 5.73 11.24 19.52
N LYS A 174 4.64 11.76 20.05
CA LYS A 174 3.37 11.01 20.18
C LYS A 174 2.78 10.61 18.82
N ILE A 175 2.84 11.51 17.83
CA ILE A 175 2.41 11.19 16.44
C ILE A 175 3.25 10.04 15.88
N ASN A 176 4.57 10.07 16.07
CA ASN A 176 5.47 9.00 15.64
C ASN A 176 5.10 7.66 16.28
N GLU A 177 4.95 7.62 17.61
CA GLU A 177 4.51 6.41 18.33
C GLU A 177 3.20 5.83 17.80
N LEU A 178 2.21 6.69 17.54
CA LEU A 178 0.90 6.27 17.02
C LEU A 178 1.02 5.72 15.59
N ARG A 179 1.87 6.31 14.75
CA ARG A 179 2.13 5.81 13.40
C ARG A 179 2.82 4.45 13.42
N ASP A 180 3.86 4.28 14.25
CA ASP A 180 4.52 2.99 14.44
C ASP A 180 3.54 1.91 14.94
N LEU A 181 2.67 2.27 15.88
CA LEU A 181 1.62 1.37 16.35
C LEU A 181 0.67 0.97 15.22
N LEU A 182 0.22 1.91 14.40
CA LEU A 182 -0.68 1.64 13.28
C LEU A 182 -0.03 0.74 12.22
N VAL A 183 1.26 0.91 11.94
CA VAL A 183 2.02 0.03 11.04
C VAL A 183 2.00 -1.40 11.58
N LYS A 184 2.38 -1.60 12.85
CA LYS A 184 2.41 -2.91 13.51
C LYS A 184 1.04 -3.59 13.54
N LEU A 185 -0.01 -2.84 13.88
CA LEU A 185 -1.39 -3.38 13.92
C LEU A 185 -1.89 -3.76 12.52
N ARG A 186 -1.58 -2.95 11.50
CA ARG A 186 -1.92 -3.27 10.10
C ARG A 186 -1.24 -4.55 9.65
N GLN A 187 0.06 -4.68 9.90
CA GLN A 187 0.82 -5.88 9.55
C GLN A 187 0.31 -7.11 10.30
N GLN A 188 -0.05 -6.97 11.58
CA GLN A 188 -0.68 -8.06 12.34
C GLN A 188 -2.03 -8.47 11.73
N PHE A 189 -2.86 -7.51 11.36
CA PHE A 189 -4.15 -7.77 10.71
C PHE A 189 -3.96 -8.54 9.41
N GLU A 190 -3.03 -8.09 8.57
CA GLU A 190 -2.71 -8.72 7.27
C GLU A 190 -2.11 -10.13 7.46
N ARG A 191 -1.22 -10.33 8.46
CA ARG A 191 -0.72 -11.68 8.80
C ARG A 191 -1.84 -12.61 9.20
N ASN A 192 -2.71 -12.18 10.09
CA ASN A 192 -3.83 -13.02 10.53
C ASN A 192 -4.73 -13.42 9.36
N VAL A 193 -4.94 -12.53 8.37
CA VAL A 193 -5.70 -12.87 7.15
C VAL A 193 -4.94 -13.88 6.30
N ARG A 194 -3.66 -13.68 6.06
CA ARG A 194 -2.84 -14.57 5.23
C ARG A 194 -2.72 -15.96 5.86
N ASP A 195 -2.38 -16.01 7.14
CA ASP A 195 -2.12 -17.25 7.86
C ASP A 195 -3.42 -17.95 8.30
N GLY A 196 -4.53 -17.21 8.33
CA GLY A 196 -5.87 -17.71 8.63
C GLY A 196 -6.64 -18.23 7.41
N ALA A 197 -5.98 -18.41 6.27
CA ALA A 197 -6.64 -18.99 5.10
C ALA A 197 -7.24 -20.35 5.45
N ARG A 198 -8.53 -20.52 5.13
CA ARG A 198 -9.30 -21.73 5.47
C ARG A 198 -9.34 -22.69 4.28
N THR A 199 -9.55 -23.94 4.56
CA THR A 199 -9.67 -24.98 3.52
C THR A 199 -11.09 -25.49 3.45
N LEU A 200 -11.66 -25.49 2.24
CA LEU A 200 -12.93 -26.10 1.92
C LEU A 200 -12.67 -27.44 1.21
N THR A 201 -13.26 -28.51 1.73
CA THR A 201 -13.22 -29.81 1.06
C THR A 201 -14.44 -29.99 0.16
N VAL A 202 -14.21 -30.37 -1.08
CA VAL A 202 -15.21 -30.68 -2.10
C VAL A 202 -15.25 -32.19 -2.28
N ALA A 203 -16.42 -32.80 -2.33
CA ALA A 203 -16.56 -34.24 -2.31
C ALA A 203 -16.15 -34.90 -3.65
N SER A 204 -16.24 -34.18 -4.76
CA SER A 204 -15.90 -34.72 -6.09
C SER A 204 -15.60 -33.62 -7.09
N ALA A 205 -14.94 -33.98 -8.19
CA ALA A 205 -14.67 -33.08 -9.31
C ALA A 205 -15.96 -32.56 -9.99
N ALA A 206 -17.10 -33.22 -9.82
CA ALA A 206 -18.36 -32.78 -10.38
C ALA A 206 -18.82 -31.43 -9.80
N GLU A 207 -18.47 -31.14 -8.53
CA GLU A 207 -18.79 -29.85 -7.89
C GLU A 207 -18.01 -28.69 -8.52
N LEU A 208 -16.89 -28.95 -9.20
CA LEU A 208 -16.08 -27.95 -9.90
C LEU A 208 -16.63 -27.59 -11.29
N ALA A 209 -17.82 -28.07 -11.64
CA ALA A 209 -18.43 -27.78 -12.93
C ALA A 209 -18.56 -26.26 -13.16
N GLY A 210 -18.09 -25.81 -14.33
CA GLY A 210 -18.08 -24.40 -14.73
C GLY A 210 -16.78 -23.65 -14.46
N LEU A 211 -15.89 -24.20 -13.63
CA LEU A 211 -14.58 -23.61 -13.38
C LEU A 211 -13.66 -23.77 -14.62
N PRO A 212 -12.69 -22.87 -14.81
CA PRO A 212 -11.74 -22.93 -15.91
C PRO A 212 -10.96 -24.25 -15.92
N PRO A 213 -10.60 -24.81 -17.11
CA PRO A 213 -9.89 -26.09 -17.21
C PRO A 213 -8.53 -26.12 -16.50
N ASP A 214 -7.77 -25.02 -16.54
CA ASP A 214 -6.50 -24.85 -15.85
C ASP A 214 -6.66 -24.87 -14.33
N PHE A 215 -7.71 -24.23 -13.82
CA PHE A 215 -8.07 -24.32 -12.41
C PHE A 215 -8.36 -25.76 -11.98
N ILE A 216 -9.18 -26.48 -12.75
CA ILE A 216 -9.51 -27.89 -12.45
C ILE A 216 -8.25 -28.76 -12.51
N ALA A 217 -7.38 -28.52 -13.48
CA ALA A 217 -6.13 -29.26 -13.62
C ALA A 217 -5.14 -29.04 -12.47
N ALA A 218 -5.17 -27.84 -11.87
CA ALA A 218 -4.35 -27.50 -10.69
C ALA A 218 -4.86 -28.16 -9.41
N HIS A 219 -6.17 -28.44 -9.30
CA HIS A 219 -6.82 -28.99 -8.11
C HIS A 219 -7.14 -30.47 -8.29
N LYS A 220 -6.08 -31.31 -8.21
CA LYS A 220 -6.24 -32.77 -8.40
C LYS A 220 -6.95 -33.42 -7.21
N PRO A 221 -7.85 -34.38 -7.47
CA PRO A 221 -8.46 -35.17 -6.40
C PRO A 221 -7.40 -35.93 -5.58
N ALA A 222 -7.63 -36.00 -4.27
CA ALA A 222 -6.91 -36.88 -3.37
C ALA A 222 -7.30 -38.35 -3.64
N PRO A 223 -6.60 -39.36 -3.05
CA PRO A 223 -6.92 -40.78 -3.25
C PRO A 223 -8.37 -41.15 -2.86
N ASP A 224 -8.99 -40.42 -1.96
CA ASP A 224 -10.38 -40.57 -1.54
C ASP A 224 -11.38 -39.83 -2.45
N GLY A 225 -10.92 -39.23 -3.55
CA GLY A 225 -11.72 -38.48 -4.51
C GLY A 225 -12.04 -37.04 -4.09
N THR A 226 -11.67 -36.62 -2.89
CA THR A 226 -11.91 -35.25 -2.40
C THR A 226 -10.94 -34.25 -3.01
N ILE A 227 -11.37 -32.97 -3.11
CA ILE A 227 -10.54 -31.88 -3.59
C ILE A 227 -10.52 -30.79 -2.53
N LYS A 228 -9.34 -30.24 -2.27
CA LYS A 228 -9.15 -29.12 -1.34
C LYS A 228 -9.07 -27.80 -2.10
N LEU A 229 -9.92 -26.87 -1.73
CA LEU A 229 -9.89 -25.47 -2.14
C LEU A 229 -9.55 -24.61 -0.94
N THR A 230 -8.92 -23.46 -1.17
CA THR A 230 -8.59 -22.51 -0.11
C THR A 230 -9.43 -21.23 -0.22
N THR A 231 -9.51 -20.45 0.84
CA THR A 231 -10.15 -19.12 0.80
C THR A 231 -9.22 -18.03 0.25
N SER A 232 -8.05 -18.39 -0.27
CA SER A 232 -7.16 -17.46 -0.97
C SER A 232 -7.80 -16.94 -2.26
N ALA A 233 -7.39 -15.76 -2.70
CA ALA A 233 -7.98 -15.11 -3.88
C ALA A 233 -7.89 -15.98 -5.15
N SER A 234 -6.85 -16.81 -5.28
CA SER A 234 -6.65 -17.74 -6.40
C SER A 234 -7.78 -18.77 -6.55
N ASP A 235 -8.37 -19.20 -5.43
CA ASP A 235 -9.44 -20.19 -5.41
C ASP A 235 -10.81 -19.53 -5.24
N LEU A 236 -10.91 -18.54 -4.33
CA LEU A 236 -12.15 -17.84 -4.04
C LEU A 236 -12.74 -17.17 -5.28
N GLN A 237 -11.92 -16.39 -6.01
CA GLN A 237 -12.44 -15.63 -7.16
C GLN A 237 -12.96 -16.53 -8.29
N PRO A 238 -12.23 -17.54 -8.78
CA PRO A 238 -12.78 -18.46 -9.80
C PRO A 238 -14.05 -19.16 -9.34
N VAL A 239 -14.09 -19.64 -8.09
CA VAL A 239 -15.29 -20.30 -7.55
C VAL A 239 -16.49 -19.36 -7.57
N MET A 240 -16.35 -18.13 -7.08
CA MET A 240 -17.42 -17.16 -7.03
C MET A 240 -17.93 -16.72 -8.41
N LEU A 241 -17.02 -16.65 -9.40
CA LEU A 241 -17.33 -16.16 -10.75
C LEU A 241 -17.87 -17.26 -11.69
N TYR A 242 -17.34 -18.50 -11.59
CA TYR A 242 -17.53 -19.50 -12.63
C TYR A 242 -18.20 -20.80 -12.15
N ALA A 243 -18.14 -21.14 -10.84
CA ALA A 243 -18.76 -22.38 -10.39
C ALA A 243 -20.26 -22.39 -10.66
N LYS A 244 -20.77 -23.47 -11.25
CA LYS A 244 -22.21 -23.67 -11.47
C LYS A 244 -22.95 -24.03 -10.19
N SER A 245 -22.28 -24.66 -9.23
CA SER A 245 -22.85 -25.05 -7.96
C SER A 245 -23.08 -23.85 -7.04
N ASP A 246 -24.33 -23.51 -6.74
CA ASP A 246 -24.71 -22.49 -5.75
C ASP A 246 -24.24 -22.89 -4.36
N ASP A 247 -24.30 -24.18 -4.02
CA ASP A 247 -23.83 -24.68 -2.73
C ASP A 247 -22.34 -24.48 -2.55
N LEU A 248 -21.52 -24.77 -3.58
CA LEU A 248 -20.10 -24.55 -3.53
C LEU A 248 -19.78 -23.06 -3.33
N ARG A 249 -20.42 -22.16 -4.08
CA ARG A 249 -20.25 -20.70 -3.89
C ARG A 249 -20.65 -20.26 -2.49
N ARG A 250 -21.77 -20.77 -1.97
CA ARG A 250 -22.25 -20.45 -0.62
C ARG A 250 -21.24 -20.91 0.46
N ARG A 251 -20.78 -22.16 0.38
CA ARG A 251 -19.79 -22.70 1.35
C ARG A 251 -18.48 -21.90 1.29
N MET A 252 -17.97 -21.61 0.08
CA MET A 252 -16.78 -20.82 -0.11
C MET A 252 -16.92 -19.40 0.47
N LEU A 253 -18.07 -18.75 0.26
CA LEU A 253 -18.33 -17.43 0.82
C LEU A 253 -18.35 -17.44 2.34
N LEU A 254 -19.00 -18.44 2.97
CA LEU A 254 -19.06 -18.57 4.41
C LEU A 254 -17.66 -18.77 5.01
N GLU A 255 -16.86 -19.70 4.45
CA GLU A 255 -15.51 -19.92 4.89
C GLU A 255 -14.62 -18.67 4.71
N SER A 256 -14.79 -17.94 3.60
CA SER A 256 -14.00 -16.72 3.35
C SER A 256 -14.36 -15.58 4.31
N ASN A 257 -15.59 -15.49 4.78
CA ASN A 257 -16.00 -14.48 5.77
C ASN A 257 -15.44 -14.75 7.16
N ASP A 258 -15.09 -16.00 7.46
CA ASP A 258 -14.53 -16.41 8.75
C ASP A 258 -12.99 -16.37 8.79
N VAL A 259 -12.35 -15.93 7.70
CA VAL A 259 -10.89 -15.78 7.67
C VAL A 259 -10.44 -14.78 8.74
N ALA A 260 -9.45 -15.20 9.56
CA ALA A 260 -8.91 -14.43 10.69
C ALA A 260 -9.94 -14.08 11.79
N TYR A 261 -11.13 -14.66 11.77
CA TYR A 261 -12.08 -14.54 12.88
C TYR A 261 -11.79 -15.60 13.97
N PRO A 262 -11.82 -15.26 15.27
CA PRO A 262 -12.08 -13.92 15.85
C PRO A 262 -10.80 -13.09 16.05
N ALA A 263 -9.63 -13.58 15.66
CA ALA A 263 -8.32 -12.99 15.97
C ALA A 263 -8.22 -11.49 15.57
N ASN A 264 -8.81 -11.13 14.44
CA ASN A 264 -8.74 -9.75 13.95
C ASN A 264 -9.74 -8.79 14.62
N LEU A 265 -10.69 -9.23 15.44
CA LEU A 265 -11.61 -8.31 16.11
C LEU A 265 -10.88 -7.37 17.07
N ALA A 266 -10.00 -7.92 17.93
CA ALA A 266 -9.21 -7.10 18.85
C ALA A 266 -8.20 -6.19 18.12
N VAL A 267 -7.61 -6.68 17.04
CA VAL A 267 -6.68 -5.87 16.22
C VAL A 267 -7.41 -4.72 15.56
N LEU A 268 -8.60 -4.97 15.00
CA LEU A 268 -9.44 -3.94 14.38
C LEU A 268 -9.85 -2.86 15.38
N GLN A 269 -10.27 -3.27 16.59
CA GLN A 269 -10.61 -2.33 17.66
C GLN A 269 -9.42 -1.39 17.96
N ARG A 270 -8.24 -1.95 18.19
CA ARG A 270 -7.02 -1.17 18.44
C ARG A 270 -6.63 -0.26 17.28
N LEU A 271 -6.83 -0.71 16.02
CA LEU A 271 -6.62 0.13 14.83
C LEU A 271 -7.54 1.35 14.84
N VAL A 272 -8.83 1.17 15.17
CA VAL A 272 -9.81 2.28 15.23
C VAL A 272 -9.46 3.25 16.36
N GLU A 273 -9.09 2.74 17.52
CA GLU A 273 -8.68 3.55 18.67
C GLU A 273 -7.43 4.39 18.34
N ALA A 274 -6.36 3.76 17.82
CA ALA A 274 -5.12 4.43 17.46
C ALA A 274 -5.33 5.47 16.35
N ARG A 275 -6.15 5.18 15.34
CA ARG A 275 -6.53 6.15 14.30
C ARG A 275 -7.28 7.36 14.88
N THR A 276 -8.19 7.11 15.81
CA THR A 276 -8.96 8.17 16.46
C THR A 276 -8.05 9.07 17.29
N GLU A 277 -7.12 8.45 18.05
CA GLU A 277 -6.14 9.17 18.85
C GLU A 277 -5.20 10.01 17.97
N LEU A 278 -4.68 9.43 16.89
CA LEU A 278 -3.81 10.13 15.94
C LEU A 278 -4.52 11.34 15.33
N ALA A 279 -5.76 11.17 14.85
CA ALA A 279 -6.53 12.27 14.28
C ALA A 279 -6.72 13.42 15.29
N ARG A 280 -7.05 13.11 16.55
CA ARG A 280 -7.21 14.11 17.61
C ARG A 280 -5.89 14.80 17.96
N THR A 281 -4.79 14.04 18.02
CA THR A 281 -3.45 14.59 18.27
C THR A 281 -3.03 15.57 17.17
N LEU A 282 -3.42 15.31 15.93
CA LEU A 282 -3.23 16.22 14.80
C LEU A 282 -4.19 17.42 14.78
N GLY A 283 -5.21 17.44 15.66
CA GLY A 283 -6.19 18.53 15.76
C GLY A 283 -7.46 18.31 14.92
N PHE A 284 -7.68 17.10 14.43
CA PHE A 284 -8.90 16.75 13.70
C PHE A 284 -9.95 16.15 14.63
N LYS A 285 -11.23 16.36 14.30
CA LYS A 285 -12.35 15.84 15.09
C LYS A 285 -12.34 14.30 15.16
N ASP A 286 -12.06 13.66 14.04
CA ASP A 286 -12.09 12.21 13.87
C ASP A 286 -11.21 11.78 12.68
N TRP A 287 -10.98 10.47 12.56
CA TRP A 287 -10.18 9.91 11.48
C TRP A 287 -10.75 10.20 10.08
N ALA A 288 -12.06 10.16 9.91
CA ALA A 288 -12.68 10.42 8.61
C ALA A 288 -12.42 11.86 8.15
N THR A 289 -12.51 12.83 9.07
CA THR A 289 -12.17 14.24 8.80
C THR A 289 -10.70 14.39 8.41
N PHE A 290 -9.79 13.72 9.11
CA PHE A 290 -8.36 13.71 8.77
C PHE A 290 -8.12 13.08 7.40
N ASP A 291 -8.64 11.89 7.14
CA ASP A 291 -8.42 11.15 5.89
C ASP A 291 -8.97 11.89 4.67
N LEU A 292 -10.09 12.59 4.83
CA LEU A 292 -10.72 13.36 3.75
C LEU A 292 -10.12 14.75 3.56
N SER A 293 -9.28 15.25 4.47
CA SER A 293 -8.81 16.63 4.48
C SER A 293 -8.01 17.04 3.23
N ASN A 294 -7.29 16.13 2.59
CA ASN A 294 -6.52 16.39 1.36
C ASN A 294 -7.12 15.72 0.10
N ARG A 295 -8.32 15.14 0.19
CA ARG A 295 -8.98 14.58 -0.99
C ARG A 295 -9.68 15.69 -1.78
N MET A 296 -9.82 15.52 -3.09
CA MET A 296 -10.38 16.53 -4.03
C MET A 296 -11.88 16.86 -3.80
N ARG A 297 -12.41 16.70 -2.60
CA ARG A 297 -13.76 17.18 -2.27
C ARG A 297 -13.67 18.60 -1.70
N PRO A 298 -14.47 19.56 -2.22
CA PRO A 298 -14.54 20.89 -1.63
C PRO A 298 -14.94 20.76 -0.16
N ARG A 299 -14.24 21.48 0.72
CA ARG A 299 -14.43 21.52 2.19
C ARG A 299 -15.83 21.93 2.67
N ARG A 300 -16.79 22.11 1.78
CA ARG A 300 -18.18 22.48 2.09
C ARG A 300 -19.15 21.57 1.37
N ARG A 301 -19.46 20.49 2.04
CA ARG A 301 -20.79 19.83 2.15
C ARG A 301 -20.53 18.55 2.91
N THR A 302 -21.20 18.40 4.06
CA THR A 302 -21.61 17.07 4.53
C THR A 302 -21.99 16.31 3.27
N PRO A 303 -21.31 15.18 2.88
CA PRO A 303 -21.79 14.43 1.73
C PRO A 303 -23.27 14.24 1.97
N PRO A 304 -24.15 14.49 0.99
CA PRO A 304 -25.52 14.03 1.12
C PRO A 304 -25.34 12.58 1.57
N ARG A 305 -25.98 12.20 2.67
CA ARG A 305 -26.03 10.79 3.06
C ARG A 305 -26.22 10.08 1.75
N SER A 306 -25.25 9.25 1.34
CA SER A 306 -25.44 8.45 0.15
C SER A 306 -26.68 7.66 0.41
N SER A 307 -27.79 8.22 0.03
CA SER A 307 -29.06 7.55 -0.10
C SER A 307 -28.96 6.67 -1.35
N THR A 308 -27.98 5.78 -1.34
CA THR A 308 -28.21 4.45 -1.80
C THR A 308 -29.02 3.82 -0.67
N ALA A 309 -30.17 4.39 -0.38
CA ALA A 309 -31.32 3.58 -0.07
C ALA A 309 -31.31 2.57 -1.22
N LEU A 310 -30.81 1.38 -0.95
CA LEU A 310 -31.10 0.20 -1.76
C LEU A 310 -32.60 0.26 -1.97
N SER A 311 -33.02 0.68 -3.15
CA SER A 311 -34.41 0.64 -3.52
C SER A 311 -34.84 -0.80 -3.27
N PRO A 312 -35.82 -1.07 -2.44
CA PRO A 312 -36.23 -2.42 -2.18
C PRO A 312 -36.51 -3.07 -3.55
N PRO A 313 -36.16 -4.34 -3.76
CA PRO A 313 -36.34 -4.99 -5.03
C PRO A 313 -37.81 -4.82 -5.42
N ARG A 314 -38.06 -4.24 -6.58
CA ARG A 314 -39.43 -4.09 -7.11
C ARG A 314 -40.03 -5.49 -7.14
N ARG A 315 -40.98 -5.78 -6.23
CA ARG A 315 -41.81 -6.97 -6.29
C ARG A 315 -42.48 -6.94 -7.66
N ARG A 316 -42.14 -7.90 -8.54
CA ARG A 316 -42.88 -8.15 -9.76
C ARG A 316 -44.32 -8.48 -9.33
N ARG A 317 -45.28 -7.66 -9.73
CA ARG A 317 -46.68 -8.00 -9.60
C ARG A 317 -46.91 -9.27 -10.43
N PRO A 318 -47.58 -10.31 -9.88
CA PRO A 318 -48.01 -11.43 -10.71
C PRO A 318 -49.02 -10.89 -11.72
N THR A 319 -48.81 -11.14 -12.99
CA THR A 319 -49.80 -10.94 -14.05
C THR A 319 -50.90 -11.96 -13.82
N LEU A 320 -52.07 -11.48 -13.38
CA LEU A 320 -53.28 -12.25 -13.39
C LEU A 320 -53.66 -12.47 -14.87
N THR A 321 -53.44 -13.67 -15.38
CA THR A 321 -54.09 -14.16 -16.60
C THR A 321 -55.54 -14.50 -16.24
N THR A 322 -56.47 -13.67 -16.67
CA THR A 322 -57.88 -14.02 -16.76
C THR A 322 -58.05 -14.90 -17.99
N SER A 323 -58.47 -16.13 -17.74
CA SER A 323 -59.07 -17.03 -18.73
C SER A 323 -60.42 -16.51 -19.20
#